data_b718c471307d9773742ea4e49566f1bd
#
_entry.id   b718c471307d9773742ea4e49566f1bd
#
_cell.length_a   1.000
_cell.length_b   1.000
_cell.length_c   1.000
_cell.angle_alpha   90.00
_cell.angle_beta   90.00
_cell.angle_gamma   90.00
#
_symmetry.space_group_name_H-M   'P 1'
#
loop_
_entity.id
_entity.type
_entity.pdbx_description
1 polymer ?
#
loop_
_entity_poly.entity_id
_entity_poly.type
_entity_poly.pdbx_seq_one_letter_code
_entity_poly.pdbx_strand_id
1 'polypeptide(L)'
;MVRILVLIFGTATLLGLTCCTKKSTAQTSSIDLTLDRTTPLRFVAYGDTRFHDPNDTGAANPAARRALVQAIADAHPAFICFTGDIVYDGFSNDDWKVWDLETRIWGDKNIPIYPALGNHDLHGDLQAALGNYFKRFPDLKGSRYYSVRVADVLIVVLDSSLDEVTGPQGNWLMDKLDHVPVDVNFVFLMDHHPPYTSSSDQKMFGGGHSARTSEQALAKMLEARQAHAPYRIVFFSGHVHNYERHEHGGITYFVTGGGGAHAYPIERLADDPFQSKEINYHYLLVEVNGKQIKVTMNRLQLNGQNATWTTPDQALISAPAAGAMKAGR
;
A
#
# COMPACT_ATOMS: atom_id res chain seq x y z
N MET A 1 -22.30 79.61 -45.38
CA MET A 1 -21.14 78.94 -44.79
C MET A 1 -21.64 77.75 -44.02
N VAL A 2 -21.56 76.55 -44.61
CA VAL A 2 -22.01 75.32 -43.99
C VAL A 2 -20.76 74.64 -43.44
N ARG A 3 -20.77 74.37 -42.11
CA ARG A 3 -19.71 73.56 -41.50
C ARG A 3 -20.12 72.11 -41.45
N ILE A 4 -19.38 71.27 -42.16
CA ILE A 4 -19.53 69.83 -42.15
C ILE A 4 -18.78 69.29 -40.92
N LEU A 5 -19.50 68.55 -40.04
CA LEU A 5 -18.92 67.87 -38.87
C LEU A 5 -18.66 66.41 -39.31
N VAL A 6 -17.37 66.02 -39.31
CA VAL A 6 -16.95 64.66 -39.61
C VAL A 6 -16.87 63.90 -38.28
N LEU A 7 -17.73 62.91 -38.10
CA LEU A 7 -17.70 61.95 -36.99
C LEU A 7 -16.77 60.77 -37.39
N ILE A 8 -15.66 60.61 -36.63
CA ILE A 8 -14.78 59.43 -36.77
C ILE A 8 -15.28 58.39 -35.77
N PHE A 9 -15.81 57.27 -36.27
CA PHE A 9 -16.07 56.11 -35.46
C PHE A 9 -14.79 55.30 -35.31
N GLY A 10 -14.22 55.30 -34.09
CA GLY A 10 -13.15 54.40 -33.74
C GLY A 10 -13.71 53.05 -33.30
N THR A 11 -13.44 52.01 -34.06
CA THR A 11 -13.71 50.64 -33.67
C THR A 11 -12.62 50.12 -32.73
N ALA A 12 -12.92 50.03 -31.43
CA ALA A 12 -12.05 49.40 -30.46
C ALA A 12 -12.20 47.89 -30.56
N THR A 13 -11.20 47.22 -31.14
CA THR A 13 -11.08 45.74 -31.14
C THR A 13 -10.61 45.31 -29.77
N LEU A 14 -11.53 44.74 -28.97
CA LEU A 14 -11.18 44.06 -27.70
C LEU A 14 -10.54 42.72 -28.08
N LEU A 15 -9.22 42.63 -27.99
CA LEU A 15 -8.52 41.34 -27.96
C LEU A 15 -8.80 40.69 -26.59
N GLY A 16 -9.75 39.74 -26.57
CA GLY A 16 -9.98 38.84 -25.47
C GLY A 16 -8.80 37.89 -25.33
N LEU A 17 -7.89 38.14 -24.37
CA LEU A 17 -6.95 37.12 -23.92
C LEU A 17 -7.75 36.06 -23.14
N THR A 18 -8.16 34.99 -23.83
CA THR A 18 -8.58 33.76 -23.20
C THR A 18 -7.33 33.13 -22.57
N CYS A 19 -7.13 33.39 -21.27
CA CYS A 19 -6.19 32.65 -20.45
C CYS A 19 -6.72 31.22 -20.32
N CYS A 20 -6.26 30.36 -21.22
CA CYS A 20 -6.51 28.91 -21.15
C CYS A 20 -5.64 28.39 -20.02
N THR A 21 -6.14 28.42 -18.80
CA THR A 21 -5.58 27.67 -17.69
C THR A 21 -5.74 26.17 -18.06
N LYS A 22 -4.70 25.61 -18.65
CA LYS A 22 -4.54 24.15 -18.70
C LYS A 22 -4.52 23.69 -17.23
N LYS A 23 -5.67 23.21 -16.72
CA LYS A 23 -5.67 22.29 -15.59
C LYS A 23 -4.80 21.12 -16.08
N SER A 24 -3.56 21.10 -15.62
CA SER A 24 -2.72 19.92 -15.67
C SER A 24 -3.42 18.86 -14.81
N THR A 25 -4.30 18.08 -15.41
CA THR A 25 -4.62 16.77 -14.88
C THR A 25 -3.32 16.01 -14.98
N ALA A 26 -2.56 15.94 -13.89
CA ALA A 26 -1.44 15.02 -13.78
C ALA A 26 -2.04 13.63 -14.08
N GLN A 27 -1.85 13.18 -15.31
CA GLN A 27 -2.24 11.86 -15.73
C GLN A 27 -1.33 10.93 -14.95
N THR A 28 -1.86 10.28 -13.91
CA THR A 28 -1.15 9.26 -13.14
C THR A 28 -0.86 8.10 -14.11
N SER A 29 0.33 8.14 -14.72
CA SER A 29 0.80 7.03 -15.53
C SER A 29 1.27 5.93 -14.59
N SER A 30 0.89 4.68 -14.87
CA SER A 30 1.46 3.52 -14.21
C SER A 30 2.88 3.24 -14.70
N ILE A 31 3.68 2.55 -13.89
CA ILE A 31 5.01 2.07 -14.27
C ILE A 31 5.14 0.58 -13.96
N ASP A 32 5.88 -0.13 -14.80
CA ASP A 32 6.27 -1.52 -14.57
C ASP A 32 7.75 -1.57 -14.21
N LEU A 33 8.05 -2.13 -13.05
CA LEU A 33 9.38 -2.31 -12.52
C LEU A 33 9.77 -3.79 -12.59
N THR A 34 11.07 -4.05 -12.58
CA THR A 34 11.64 -5.40 -12.46
C THR A 34 12.73 -5.40 -11.41
N LEU A 35 12.67 -6.36 -10.49
CA LEU A 35 13.74 -6.63 -9.55
C LEU A 35 14.39 -7.97 -9.93
N ASP A 36 15.68 -7.93 -10.27
CA ASP A 36 16.44 -9.13 -10.61
C ASP A 36 16.77 -9.93 -9.34
N ARG A 37 15.96 -10.95 -9.09
CA ARG A 37 16.11 -11.94 -8.02
C ARG A 37 15.59 -13.28 -8.51
N THR A 38 16.00 -14.34 -7.82
CA THR A 38 15.55 -15.72 -8.09
C THR A 38 14.85 -16.30 -6.90
N THR A 39 13.98 -17.30 -7.11
CA THR A 39 13.40 -18.12 -6.05
C THR A 39 14.37 -19.25 -5.63
N PRO A 40 14.36 -19.70 -4.35
CA PRO A 40 13.51 -19.20 -3.27
C PRO A 40 13.91 -17.80 -2.83
N LEU A 41 12.93 -16.97 -2.54
CA LEU A 41 13.14 -15.62 -2.06
C LEU A 41 12.26 -15.32 -0.84
N ARG A 42 12.61 -14.30 -0.08
CA ARG A 42 11.80 -13.79 1.01
C ARG A 42 11.72 -12.29 0.96
N PHE A 43 10.56 -11.76 1.31
CA PHE A 43 10.34 -10.33 1.43
C PHE A 43 9.49 -10.02 2.66
N VAL A 44 9.41 -8.74 3.02
CA VAL A 44 8.62 -8.28 4.14
C VAL A 44 7.42 -7.48 3.64
N ALA A 45 6.26 -7.68 4.25
CA ALA A 45 5.11 -6.78 4.12
C ALA A 45 4.79 -6.18 5.50
N TYR A 46 4.68 -4.84 5.58
CA TYR A 46 4.26 -4.12 6.78
C TYR A 46 3.95 -2.66 6.44
N GLY A 47 3.27 -1.93 7.34
CA GLY A 47 2.96 -0.51 7.15
C GLY A 47 2.49 0.15 8.44
N ASP A 48 1.92 1.35 8.32
CA ASP A 48 1.41 2.14 9.44
C ASP A 48 2.49 2.41 10.50
N THR A 49 3.60 2.95 10.03
CA THR A 49 4.74 3.29 10.88
C THR A 49 4.63 4.68 11.48
N ARG A 50 4.02 5.61 10.74
CA ARG A 50 3.84 7.01 11.10
C ARG A 50 5.12 7.60 11.69
N PHE A 51 6.21 7.58 10.90
CA PHE A 51 7.44 8.26 11.28
C PHE A 51 7.14 9.72 11.58
N HIS A 52 7.47 10.14 12.78
CA HIS A 52 7.17 11.45 13.35
C HIS A 52 8.12 11.72 14.51
N ASP A 53 8.07 12.92 15.09
CA ASP A 53 8.87 13.29 16.27
C ASP A 53 8.83 12.13 17.31
N PRO A 54 9.98 11.56 17.67
CA PRO A 54 10.02 10.44 18.60
C PRO A 54 9.60 10.82 20.05
N ASN A 55 9.40 12.10 20.34
CA ASN A 55 8.86 12.56 21.60
C ASN A 55 7.32 12.62 21.61
N ASP A 56 6.68 12.60 20.45
CA ASP A 56 5.22 12.50 20.32
C ASP A 56 4.81 11.03 20.25
N THR A 57 4.54 10.46 21.43
CA THR A 57 4.08 9.08 21.55
C THR A 57 2.59 8.90 21.27
N GLY A 58 1.84 9.99 21.02
CA GLY A 58 0.43 9.93 20.64
C GLY A 58 0.26 9.50 19.17
N ALA A 59 1.18 9.89 18.30
CA ALA A 59 1.15 9.54 16.88
C ALA A 59 1.59 8.09 16.62
N ALA A 60 2.65 7.65 17.32
CA ALA A 60 3.25 6.33 17.14
C ALA A 60 3.99 5.88 18.42
N ASN A 61 4.43 4.62 18.44
CA ASN A 61 5.36 4.07 19.41
C ASN A 61 6.79 4.04 18.81
N PRO A 62 7.66 5.00 19.09
CA PRO A 62 8.98 5.07 18.48
C PRO A 62 9.89 3.90 18.83
N ALA A 63 9.70 3.27 20.00
CA ALA A 63 10.47 2.10 20.41
C ALA A 63 10.07 0.88 19.57
N ALA A 64 8.77 0.67 19.36
CA ALA A 64 8.26 -0.40 18.49
C ALA A 64 8.74 -0.19 17.05
N ARG A 65 8.60 1.02 16.53
CA ARG A 65 9.01 1.38 15.16
C ARG A 65 10.50 1.09 14.92
N ARG A 66 11.39 1.53 15.80
CA ARG A 66 12.84 1.26 15.69
C ARG A 66 13.18 -0.23 15.83
N ALA A 67 12.53 -0.95 16.74
CA ALA A 67 12.75 -2.39 16.90
C ALA A 67 12.32 -3.16 15.64
N LEU A 68 11.21 -2.77 15.01
CA LEU A 68 10.73 -3.35 13.74
C LEU A 68 11.69 -3.06 12.60
N VAL A 69 12.15 -1.82 12.45
CA VAL A 69 13.12 -1.44 11.42
C VAL A 69 14.39 -2.29 11.52
N GLN A 70 14.92 -2.47 12.72
CA GLN A 70 16.11 -3.28 12.94
C GLN A 70 15.85 -4.76 12.63
N ALA A 71 14.74 -5.33 13.14
CA ALA A 71 14.40 -6.74 12.91
C ALA A 71 14.17 -7.06 11.42
N ILE A 72 13.53 -6.15 10.68
CA ILE A 72 13.36 -6.26 9.23
C ILE A 72 14.72 -6.27 8.53
N ALA A 73 15.63 -5.37 8.91
CA ALA A 73 16.99 -5.34 8.36
C ALA A 73 17.76 -6.65 8.63
N ASP A 74 17.57 -7.23 9.81
CA ASP A 74 18.22 -8.48 10.24
C ASP A 74 17.58 -9.73 9.60
N ALA A 75 16.35 -9.63 9.15
CA ALA A 75 15.69 -10.68 8.36
C ALA A 75 16.25 -10.80 6.93
N HIS A 76 17.07 -9.84 6.48
CA HIS A 76 17.67 -9.80 5.14
C HIS A 76 16.65 -10.06 4.00
N PRO A 77 15.55 -9.30 3.90
CA PRO A 77 14.58 -9.50 2.85
C PRO A 77 15.14 -9.04 1.50
N ALA A 78 14.68 -9.65 0.42
CA ALA A 78 14.99 -9.22 -0.94
C ALA A 78 14.43 -7.82 -1.25
N PHE A 79 13.29 -7.46 -0.62
CA PHE A 79 12.64 -6.16 -0.68
C PHE A 79 11.59 -6.02 0.44
N ILE A 80 11.05 -4.82 0.59
CA ILE A 80 9.95 -4.51 1.51
C ILE A 80 8.75 -4.02 0.70
N CYS A 81 7.60 -4.68 0.87
CA CYS A 81 6.27 -4.18 0.50
C CYS A 81 5.74 -3.32 1.65
N PHE A 82 5.50 -2.03 1.42
CA PHE A 82 5.07 -1.11 2.46
C PHE A 82 3.62 -0.69 2.23
N THR A 83 2.71 -1.02 3.15
CA THR A 83 1.26 -0.85 2.95
C THR A 83 0.74 0.56 3.26
N GLY A 84 1.60 1.58 3.23
CA GLY A 84 1.22 2.98 3.42
C GLY A 84 1.30 3.48 4.86
N ASP A 85 0.93 4.75 5.07
CA ASP A 85 1.08 5.48 6.32
C ASP A 85 2.53 5.44 6.83
N ILE A 86 3.45 5.79 5.92
CA ILE A 86 4.90 5.81 6.20
C ILE A 86 5.19 6.87 7.25
N VAL A 87 4.73 8.10 7.01
CA VAL A 87 4.92 9.25 7.89
C VAL A 87 3.59 9.68 8.52
N TYR A 88 3.64 10.48 9.57
CA TYR A 88 2.43 11.01 10.21
C TYR A 88 1.78 12.10 9.36
N ASP A 89 2.57 13.01 8.78
CA ASP A 89 2.11 14.05 7.87
C ASP A 89 2.97 14.08 6.59
N GLY A 90 2.40 13.64 5.46
CA GLY A 90 3.10 13.53 4.18
C GLY A 90 3.74 14.83 3.69
N PHE A 91 3.14 15.99 3.99
CA PHE A 91 3.72 17.28 3.63
C PHE A 91 4.85 17.73 4.56
N SER A 92 5.03 17.11 5.74
CA SER A 92 6.01 17.46 6.76
C SER A 92 7.42 16.99 6.39
N ASN A 93 8.31 17.93 6.09
CA ASN A 93 9.71 17.59 5.86
C ASN A 93 10.38 17.00 7.12
N ASP A 94 9.92 17.35 8.32
CA ASP A 94 10.52 16.89 9.57
C ASP A 94 10.17 15.42 9.83
N ASP A 95 8.95 15.00 9.52
CA ASP A 95 8.54 13.58 9.59
C ASP A 95 9.36 12.73 8.62
N TRP A 96 9.55 13.22 7.41
CA TRP A 96 10.40 12.54 6.43
C TRP A 96 11.88 12.50 6.82
N LYS A 97 12.39 13.46 7.60
CA LYS A 97 13.75 13.38 8.18
C LYS A 97 13.85 12.26 9.22
N VAL A 98 12.79 12.05 10.00
CA VAL A 98 12.73 10.93 10.95
C VAL A 98 12.74 9.60 10.19
N TRP A 99 11.96 9.48 9.12
CA TRP A 99 12.02 8.34 8.21
C TRP A 99 13.45 8.12 7.69
N ASP A 100 14.05 9.13 7.07
CA ASP A 100 15.39 9.04 6.48
C ASP A 100 16.44 8.59 7.52
N LEU A 101 16.32 9.05 8.76
CA LEU A 101 17.24 8.70 9.86
C LEU A 101 17.02 7.28 10.35
N GLU A 102 15.78 6.93 10.71
CA GLU A 102 15.49 5.65 11.37
C GLU A 102 15.58 4.46 10.39
N THR A 103 15.29 4.65 9.10
CA THR A 103 15.35 3.59 8.08
C THR A 103 16.68 3.50 7.35
N ARG A 104 17.67 4.32 7.70
CA ARG A 104 18.98 4.36 7.02
C ARG A 104 19.62 2.98 6.87
N ILE A 105 19.42 2.08 7.84
CA ILE A 105 19.94 0.71 7.80
C ILE A 105 19.43 -0.09 6.59
N TRP A 106 18.23 0.19 6.08
CA TRP A 106 17.70 -0.47 4.89
C TRP A 106 18.43 0.00 3.63
N GLY A 107 18.73 1.31 3.55
CA GLY A 107 19.56 1.87 2.48
C GLY A 107 21.00 1.33 2.52
N ASP A 108 21.60 1.30 3.71
CA ASP A 108 22.96 0.75 3.91
C ASP A 108 23.05 -0.74 3.50
N LYS A 109 21.96 -1.48 3.63
CA LYS A 109 21.85 -2.90 3.21
C LYS A 109 21.32 -3.06 1.77
N ASN A 110 21.04 -1.97 1.04
CA ASN A 110 20.47 -1.97 -0.30
C ASN A 110 19.17 -2.78 -0.41
N ILE A 111 18.26 -2.63 0.55
CA ILE A 111 16.95 -3.28 0.55
C ILE A 111 15.96 -2.38 -0.20
N PRO A 112 15.46 -2.78 -1.41
CA PRO A 112 14.46 -2.02 -2.14
C PRO A 112 13.14 -1.94 -1.36
N ILE A 113 12.43 -0.82 -1.51
CA ILE A 113 11.13 -0.59 -0.88
C ILE A 113 10.12 -0.28 -1.96
N TYR A 114 8.99 -0.98 -1.95
CA TYR A 114 7.85 -0.80 -2.84
C TYR A 114 6.64 -0.37 -2.01
N PRO A 115 6.38 0.95 -1.88
CA PRO A 115 5.34 1.44 -0.99
C PRO A 115 4.02 1.72 -1.72
N ALA A 116 2.90 1.42 -1.08
CA ALA A 116 1.61 2.05 -1.35
C ALA A 116 1.53 3.42 -0.67
N LEU A 117 0.63 4.27 -1.14
CA LEU A 117 0.29 5.52 -0.47
C LEU A 117 -0.81 5.27 0.56
N GLY A 118 -0.57 5.69 1.82
CA GLY A 118 -1.60 5.76 2.85
C GLY A 118 -2.23 7.15 2.94
N ASN A 119 -3.31 7.30 3.72
CA ASN A 119 -3.96 8.59 3.87
C ASN A 119 -3.09 9.62 4.60
N HIS A 120 -2.22 9.19 5.51
CA HIS A 120 -1.25 10.06 6.17
C HIS A 120 -0.13 10.52 5.23
N ASP A 121 0.29 9.70 4.28
CA ASP A 121 1.27 10.09 3.26
C ASP A 121 0.74 11.18 2.31
N LEU A 122 -0.59 11.33 2.22
CA LEU A 122 -1.29 12.36 1.45
C LEU A 122 -1.79 13.54 2.30
N HIS A 123 -1.51 13.53 3.61
CA HIS A 123 -1.99 14.54 4.54
C HIS A 123 -1.35 15.90 4.28
N GLY A 124 -2.14 16.97 4.46
CA GLY A 124 -1.72 18.35 4.25
C GLY A 124 -1.79 18.80 2.80
N ASP A 125 -0.82 19.59 2.35
CA ASP A 125 -0.71 20.00 0.96
C ASP A 125 -0.31 18.81 0.08
N LEU A 126 -1.22 18.36 -0.77
CA LEU A 126 -1.05 17.17 -1.59
C LEU A 126 0.19 17.22 -2.50
N GLN A 127 0.51 18.40 -3.04
CA GLN A 127 1.65 18.54 -3.93
C GLN A 127 2.97 18.40 -3.17
N ALA A 128 3.06 19.03 -1.99
CA ALA A 128 4.21 18.87 -1.11
C ALA A 128 4.35 17.43 -0.60
N ALA A 129 3.25 16.79 -0.21
CA ALA A 129 3.21 15.41 0.24
C ALA A 129 3.73 14.45 -0.83
N LEU A 130 3.17 14.49 -2.04
CA LEU A 130 3.62 13.68 -3.17
C LEU A 130 5.06 14.03 -3.58
N GLY A 131 5.47 15.31 -3.49
CA GLY A 131 6.84 15.73 -3.74
C GLY A 131 7.84 15.09 -2.77
N ASN A 132 7.50 15.03 -1.48
CA ASN A 132 8.30 14.38 -0.45
C ASN A 132 8.38 12.87 -0.66
N TYR A 133 7.25 12.24 -0.98
CA TYR A 133 7.16 10.79 -1.24
C TYR A 133 8.01 10.40 -2.44
N PHE A 134 7.80 11.00 -3.62
CA PHE A 134 8.55 10.64 -4.83
C PHE A 134 10.03 11.03 -4.79
N LYS A 135 10.42 11.96 -3.91
CA LYS A 135 11.84 12.24 -3.64
C LYS A 135 12.54 11.04 -3.01
N ARG A 136 11.85 10.23 -2.17
CA ARG A 136 12.38 9.03 -1.53
C ARG A 136 12.24 7.78 -2.39
N PHE A 137 11.24 7.79 -3.26
CA PHE A 137 10.94 6.68 -4.17
C PHE A 137 11.04 7.12 -5.64
N PRO A 138 12.23 7.57 -6.12
CA PRO A 138 12.39 8.16 -7.45
C PRO A 138 12.14 7.17 -8.59
N ASP A 139 12.34 5.88 -8.34
CA ASP A 139 12.11 4.82 -9.33
C ASP A 139 10.63 4.70 -9.74
N LEU A 140 9.71 5.19 -8.90
CA LEU A 140 8.29 5.24 -9.22
C LEU A 140 7.96 6.31 -10.27
N LYS A 141 8.86 7.27 -10.56
CA LYS A 141 8.70 8.32 -11.61
C LYS A 141 7.39 9.09 -11.52
N GLY A 142 6.87 9.30 -10.29
CA GLY A 142 5.59 9.96 -10.05
C GLY A 142 4.36 9.08 -10.20
N SER A 143 4.52 7.77 -10.42
CA SER A 143 3.41 6.81 -10.51
C SER A 143 2.87 6.46 -9.13
N ARG A 144 1.57 6.62 -8.93
CA ARG A 144 0.89 6.35 -7.65
C ARG A 144 0.45 4.89 -7.54
N TYR A 145 0.32 4.20 -8.66
CA TYR A 145 0.06 2.77 -8.77
C TYR A 145 0.98 2.15 -9.81
N TYR A 146 1.45 0.93 -9.56
CA TYR A 146 2.51 0.34 -10.36
C TYR A 146 2.60 -1.17 -10.14
N SER A 147 3.42 -1.85 -10.96
CA SER A 147 3.74 -3.26 -10.75
C SER A 147 5.24 -3.50 -10.66
N VAL A 148 5.61 -4.58 -9.96
CA VAL A 148 6.99 -5.05 -9.85
C VAL A 148 7.04 -6.53 -10.16
N ARG A 149 7.81 -6.90 -11.17
CA ARG A 149 8.11 -8.30 -11.47
C ARG A 149 9.34 -8.75 -10.70
N VAL A 150 9.22 -9.86 -9.95
CA VAL A 150 10.34 -10.47 -9.23
C VAL A 150 10.25 -11.99 -9.40
N ALA A 151 11.21 -12.59 -10.12
CA ALA A 151 11.17 -14.03 -10.41
C ALA A 151 9.81 -14.51 -10.94
N ASP A 152 9.17 -15.44 -10.25
CA ASP A 152 7.85 -16.03 -10.55
C ASP A 152 6.69 -15.38 -9.77
N VAL A 153 6.91 -14.16 -9.24
CA VAL A 153 5.86 -13.38 -8.57
C VAL A 153 5.65 -12.03 -9.25
N LEU A 154 4.42 -11.52 -9.18
CA LEU A 154 4.05 -10.18 -9.61
C LEU A 154 3.48 -9.44 -8.40
N ILE A 155 4.05 -8.28 -8.10
CA ILE A 155 3.52 -7.37 -7.09
C ILE A 155 2.76 -6.27 -7.82
N VAL A 156 1.54 -5.99 -7.40
CA VAL A 156 0.68 -4.92 -7.93
C VAL A 156 0.33 -3.99 -6.78
N VAL A 157 0.77 -2.76 -6.88
CA VAL A 157 0.55 -1.72 -5.87
C VAL A 157 -0.51 -0.76 -6.36
N LEU A 158 -1.53 -0.57 -5.56
CA LEU A 158 -2.66 0.33 -5.82
C LEU A 158 -2.59 1.55 -4.90
N ASP A 159 -3.28 2.59 -5.29
CA ASP A 159 -3.54 3.77 -4.48
C ASP A 159 -5.02 3.82 -4.13
N SER A 160 -5.35 3.43 -2.92
CA SER A 160 -6.73 3.37 -2.42
C SER A 160 -7.39 4.75 -2.20
N SER A 161 -6.69 5.86 -2.47
CA SER A 161 -7.29 7.18 -2.56
C SER A 161 -7.85 7.51 -3.95
N LEU A 162 -7.61 6.64 -4.93
CA LEU A 162 -8.15 6.69 -6.30
C LEU A 162 -9.23 5.62 -6.47
N ASP A 163 -9.98 5.68 -7.57
CA ASP A 163 -10.90 4.61 -7.93
C ASP A 163 -10.12 3.36 -8.39
N GLU A 164 -10.29 2.24 -7.71
CA GLU A 164 -9.56 0.99 -7.92
C GLU A 164 -10.29 0.01 -8.85
N VAL A 165 -11.58 0.20 -9.07
CA VAL A 165 -12.43 -0.69 -9.87
C VAL A 165 -12.70 -0.10 -11.23
N THR A 166 -12.92 1.21 -11.30
CA THR A 166 -13.19 1.94 -12.54
C THR A 166 -12.10 2.99 -12.80
N GLY A 167 -12.26 3.78 -13.86
CA GLY A 167 -11.30 4.83 -14.18
C GLY A 167 -9.91 4.30 -14.60
N PRO A 168 -8.90 5.16 -14.62
CA PRO A 168 -7.57 4.80 -15.16
C PRO A 168 -6.87 3.68 -14.36
N GLN A 169 -6.94 3.70 -13.03
CA GLN A 169 -6.29 2.69 -12.19
C GLN A 169 -7.00 1.34 -12.33
N GLY A 170 -8.35 1.32 -12.24
CA GLY A 170 -9.11 0.09 -12.38
C GLY A 170 -8.92 -0.58 -13.74
N ASN A 171 -8.94 0.22 -14.83
CA ASN A 171 -8.67 -0.28 -16.17
C ASN A 171 -7.26 -0.85 -16.31
N TRP A 172 -6.27 -0.18 -15.75
CA TRP A 172 -4.89 -0.66 -15.72
C TRP A 172 -4.77 -1.97 -14.90
N LEU A 173 -5.40 -2.05 -13.73
CA LEU A 173 -5.41 -3.25 -12.91
C LEU A 173 -5.99 -4.45 -13.66
N MET A 174 -7.13 -4.24 -14.34
CA MET A 174 -7.75 -5.31 -15.13
C MET A 174 -6.83 -5.78 -16.26
N ASP A 175 -6.21 -4.85 -17.00
CA ASP A 175 -5.23 -5.19 -18.03
C ASP A 175 -4.05 -5.98 -17.47
N LYS A 176 -3.50 -5.58 -16.32
CA LYS A 176 -2.41 -6.31 -15.65
C LYS A 176 -2.81 -7.74 -15.27
N LEU A 177 -4.00 -7.91 -14.73
CA LEU A 177 -4.49 -9.22 -14.33
C LEU A 177 -4.89 -10.11 -15.52
N ASP A 178 -5.25 -9.53 -16.66
CA ASP A 178 -5.51 -10.25 -17.91
C ASP A 178 -4.21 -10.73 -18.58
N HIS A 179 -3.09 -10.03 -18.36
CA HIS A 179 -1.80 -10.28 -19.00
C HIS A 179 -0.72 -10.76 -18.00
N VAL A 180 -1.11 -11.39 -16.91
CA VAL A 180 -0.15 -11.99 -15.98
C VAL A 180 0.68 -13.06 -16.71
N PRO A 181 2.02 -12.98 -16.70
CA PRO A 181 2.89 -13.95 -17.37
C PRO A 181 2.64 -15.38 -16.87
N VAL A 182 2.70 -16.36 -17.79
CA VAL A 182 2.35 -17.77 -17.53
C VAL A 182 3.23 -18.45 -16.48
N ASP A 183 4.42 -17.90 -16.23
CA ASP A 183 5.38 -18.36 -15.23
C ASP A 183 5.17 -17.73 -13.86
N VAL A 184 4.18 -16.80 -13.71
CA VAL A 184 3.81 -16.22 -12.42
C VAL A 184 2.92 -17.20 -11.65
N ASN A 185 3.38 -17.58 -10.47
CA ASN A 185 2.63 -18.43 -9.55
C ASN A 185 1.77 -17.61 -8.57
N PHE A 186 2.23 -16.42 -8.19
CA PHE A 186 1.58 -15.57 -7.20
C PHE A 186 1.51 -14.12 -7.68
N VAL A 187 0.33 -13.52 -7.49
CA VAL A 187 0.11 -12.08 -7.63
C VAL A 187 -0.15 -11.52 -6.25
N PHE A 188 0.77 -10.69 -5.75
CA PHE A 188 0.60 -9.96 -4.50
C PHE A 188 0.01 -8.60 -4.81
N LEU A 189 -1.25 -8.39 -4.44
CA LEU A 189 -1.86 -7.06 -4.48
C LEU A 189 -1.59 -6.33 -3.16
N MET A 190 -1.38 -5.05 -3.26
CA MET A 190 -1.16 -4.21 -2.10
C MET A 190 -1.81 -2.84 -2.28
N ASP A 191 -2.55 -2.41 -1.27
CA ASP A 191 -3.04 -1.05 -1.09
C ASP A 191 -2.94 -0.64 0.39
N HIS A 192 -3.56 0.49 0.76
CA HIS A 192 -3.57 0.91 2.15
C HIS A 192 -4.87 0.53 2.89
N HIS A 193 -6.05 0.78 2.31
CA HIS A 193 -7.31 0.53 2.99
C HIS A 193 -7.77 -0.93 2.80
N PRO A 194 -8.08 -1.66 3.89
CA PRO A 194 -8.40 -3.08 3.79
C PRO A 194 -9.79 -3.34 3.19
N PRO A 195 -9.91 -4.32 2.26
CA PRO A 195 -11.20 -4.79 1.79
C PRO A 195 -12.03 -5.51 2.85
N TYR A 196 -11.36 -6.17 3.79
CA TYR A 196 -11.93 -6.87 4.93
C TYR A 196 -11.22 -6.45 6.20
N THR A 197 -12.00 -6.18 7.25
CA THR A 197 -11.51 -5.91 8.60
C THR A 197 -12.60 -6.20 9.62
N SER A 198 -12.21 -6.70 10.79
CA SER A 198 -13.07 -6.86 11.97
C SER A 198 -13.10 -5.57 12.81
N SER A 199 -12.32 -4.56 12.45
CA SER A 199 -12.41 -3.22 13.02
C SER A 199 -13.69 -2.51 12.57
N SER A 200 -14.24 -1.64 13.42
CA SER A 200 -15.44 -0.86 13.08
C SER A 200 -15.36 0.57 13.59
N ASP A 201 -16.01 1.48 12.87
CA ASP A 201 -16.12 2.92 13.20
C ASP A 201 -16.83 3.18 14.52
N GLN A 202 -17.61 2.22 15.00
CA GLN A 202 -18.45 2.38 16.21
C GLN A 202 -17.69 2.11 17.51
N LYS A 203 -16.45 1.63 17.45
CA LYS A 203 -15.69 1.19 18.63
C LYS A 203 -14.43 2.00 18.84
N MET A 204 -14.54 2.90 19.84
CA MET A 204 -13.45 3.55 20.58
C MET A 204 -12.21 4.02 19.80
N PHE A 205 -11.84 5.25 20.07
CA PHE A 205 -10.66 6.01 19.62
C PHE A 205 -10.79 6.81 18.33
N GLY A 206 -12.00 7.17 17.94
CA GLY A 206 -12.19 8.39 17.14
C GLY A 206 -11.80 8.31 15.67
N GLY A 207 -12.02 7.20 14.99
CA GLY A 207 -11.86 7.28 13.55
C GLY A 207 -12.03 5.97 12.80
N GLY A 208 -13.01 5.94 11.97
CA GLY A 208 -13.38 5.09 10.91
C GLY A 208 -12.33 4.17 10.29
N HIS A 209 -12.24 2.95 10.83
CA HIS A 209 -11.39 1.91 10.26
C HIS A 209 -12.21 0.76 9.66
N SER A 210 -13.48 1.00 9.35
CA SER A 210 -14.32 0.01 8.63
C SER A 210 -13.86 -0.14 7.18
N ALA A 211 -14.06 -1.35 6.63
CA ALA A 211 -13.86 -1.57 5.21
C ALA A 211 -14.79 -0.67 4.37
N ARG A 212 -14.25 0.05 3.40
CA ARG A 212 -15.00 0.97 2.56
C ARG A 212 -15.67 0.22 1.40
N THR A 213 -16.71 0.80 0.83
CA THR A 213 -17.47 0.19 -0.29
C THR A 213 -16.58 -0.02 -1.53
N SER A 214 -15.60 0.86 -1.78
CA SER A 214 -14.65 0.77 -2.90
C SER A 214 -13.80 -0.50 -2.81
N GLU A 215 -13.17 -0.74 -1.67
CA GLU A 215 -12.31 -1.91 -1.46
C GLU A 215 -13.11 -3.21 -1.39
N GLN A 216 -14.34 -3.16 -0.86
CA GLN A 216 -15.26 -4.31 -0.92
C GLN A 216 -15.68 -4.64 -2.37
N ALA A 217 -15.84 -3.63 -3.24
CA ALA A 217 -16.11 -3.85 -4.66
C ALA A 217 -14.87 -4.43 -5.37
N LEU A 218 -13.68 -3.94 -5.05
CA LEU A 218 -12.40 -4.49 -5.53
C LEU A 218 -12.27 -5.96 -5.12
N ALA A 219 -12.51 -6.30 -3.84
CA ALA A 219 -12.45 -7.69 -3.37
C ALA A 219 -13.36 -8.61 -4.17
N LYS A 220 -14.62 -8.23 -4.37
CA LYS A 220 -15.59 -9.03 -5.17
C LYS A 220 -15.10 -9.28 -6.60
N MET A 221 -14.50 -8.26 -7.23
CA MET A 221 -13.93 -8.39 -8.56
C MET A 221 -12.73 -9.35 -8.58
N LEU A 222 -11.84 -9.24 -7.60
CA LEU A 222 -10.66 -10.10 -7.47
C LEU A 222 -11.04 -11.56 -7.16
N GLU A 223 -12.02 -11.80 -6.31
CA GLU A 223 -12.53 -13.11 -5.96
C GLU A 223 -13.19 -13.82 -7.15
N ALA A 224 -13.99 -13.07 -7.93
CA ALA A 224 -14.54 -13.59 -9.17
C ALA A 224 -13.43 -13.98 -10.16
N ARG A 225 -12.36 -13.22 -10.24
CA ARG A 225 -11.18 -13.54 -11.05
C ARG A 225 -10.42 -14.74 -10.49
N GLN A 226 -10.19 -14.80 -9.18
CA GLN A 226 -9.45 -15.89 -8.55
C GLN A 226 -10.06 -17.25 -8.82
N ALA A 227 -11.37 -17.33 -8.97
CA ALA A 227 -12.06 -18.59 -9.30
C ALA A 227 -11.56 -19.25 -10.59
N HIS A 228 -10.95 -18.47 -11.51
CA HIS A 228 -10.49 -18.92 -12.82
C HIS A 228 -9.02 -18.60 -13.10
N ALA A 229 -8.31 -17.91 -12.20
CA ALA A 229 -6.92 -17.49 -12.42
C ALA A 229 -5.95 -18.68 -12.32
N PRO A 230 -4.92 -18.74 -13.20
CA PRO A 230 -3.87 -19.76 -13.12
C PRO A 230 -2.82 -19.48 -12.03
N TYR A 231 -2.93 -18.34 -11.37
CA TYR A 231 -2.08 -17.86 -10.29
C TYR A 231 -2.90 -17.68 -9.00
N ARG A 232 -2.22 -17.58 -7.88
CA ARG A 232 -2.85 -17.26 -6.59
C ARG A 232 -2.70 -15.78 -6.28
N ILE A 233 -3.82 -15.12 -5.96
CA ILE A 233 -3.82 -13.75 -5.43
C ILE A 233 -3.67 -13.80 -3.91
N VAL A 234 -2.81 -12.92 -3.38
CA VAL A 234 -2.67 -12.64 -1.95
C VAL A 234 -2.71 -11.13 -1.80
N PHE A 235 -3.46 -10.63 -0.82
CA PHE A 235 -3.70 -9.20 -0.64
C PHE A 235 -3.09 -8.70 0.66
N PHE A 236 -2.34 -7.61 0.62
CA PHE A 236 -1.80 -6.92 1.79
C PHE A 236 -2.38 -5.52 1.88
N SER A 237 -2.80 -5.13 3.09
CA SER A 237 -3.26 -3.77 3.39
C SER A 237 -2.77 -3.31 4.76
N GLY A 238 -2.91 -2.01 5.03
CA GLY A 238 -2.59 -1.37 6.30
C GLY A 238 -3.83 -0.75 6.93
N HIS A 239 -3.71 0.55 7.33
CA HIS A 239 -4.77 1.41 7.84
C HIS A 239 -5.34 1.02 9.21
N VAL A 240 -5.61 -0.24 9.46
CA VAL A 240 -5.99 -0.76 10.76
C VAL A 240 -4.74 -1.12 11.54
N HIS A 241 -4.46 -0.40 12.64
CA HIS A 241 -3.21 -0.52 13.38
C HIS A 241 -3.16 -1.78 14.24
N ASN A 242 -3.28 -2.92 13.59
CA ASN A 242 -3.22 -4.26 14.17
C ASN A 242 -2.93 -5.27 13.05
N TYR A 243 -2.96 -6.55 13.40
CA TYR A 243 -2.90 -7.66 12.45
C TYR A 243 -4.24 -8.33 12.28
N GLU A 244 -4.63 -8.60 11.04
CA GLU A 244 -5.77 -9.44 10.72
C GLU A 244 -5.43 -10.37 9.56
N ARG A 245 -6.10 -11.53 9.49
CA ARG A 245 -6.10 -12.42 8.34
C ARG A 245 -7.53 -12.85 8.04
N HIS A 246 -7.92 -12.68 6.77
CA HIS A 246 -9.23 -13.08 6.27
C HIS A 246 -9.07 -13.95 5.04
N GLU A 247 -10.03 -14.86 4.80
CA GLU A 247 -10.00 -15.77 3.66
C GLU A 247 -11.36 -15.72 2.94
N HIS A 248 -11.40 -15.14 1.74
CA HIS A 248 -12.60 -14.98 0.94
C HIS A 248 -12.33 -15.28 -0.52
N GLY A 249 -13.24 -16.00 -1.21
CA GLY A 249 -13.17 -16.25 -2.64
C GLY A 249 -11.87 -16.91 -3.11
N GLY A 250 -11.16 -17.63 -2.24
CA GLY A 250 -9.88 -18.27 -2.53
C GLY A 250 -8.68 -17.31 -2.45
N ILE A 251 -8.86 -16.08 -1.97
CA ILE A 251 -7.83 -15.08 -1.70
C ILE A 251 -7.60 -15.00 -0.19
N THR A 252 -6.34 -14.92 0.21
CA THR A 252 -5.97 -14.58 1.59
C THR A 252 -5.65 -13.09 1.66
N TYR A 253 -6.35 -12.39 2.55
CA TYR A 253 -6.18 -10.96 2.84
C TYR A 253 -5.48 -10.79 4.17
N PHE A 254 -4.41 -10.02 4.18
CA PHE A 254 -3.67 -9.67 5.38
C PHE A 254 -3.78 -8.16 5.64
N VAL A 255 -4.23 -7.80 6.83
CA VAL A 255 -4.08 -6.44 7.36
C VAL A 255 -2.80 -6.43 8.19
N THR A 256 -1.85 -5.58 7.81
CA THR A 256 -0.51 -5.53 8.41
C THR A 256 -0.13 -4.10 8.82
N GLY A 257 -1.02 -3.45 9.59
CA GLY A 257 -0.86 -2.08 10.07
C GLY A 257 -0.15 -1.95 11.43
N GLY A 258 0.65 -2.94 11.82
CA GLY A 258 1.35 -2.96 13.10
C GLY A 258 2.75 -2.36 13.09
N GLY A 259 3.07 -1.47 12.16
CA GLY A 259 4.43 -0.96 11.92
C GLY A 259 4.96 0.06 12.94
N GLY A 260 4.13 0.51 13.89
CA GLY A 260 4.54 1.47 14.90
C GLY A 260 3.55 2.58 15.20
N ALA A 261 2.56 2.85 14.34
CA ALA A 261 1.45 3.73 14.66
C ALA A 261 0.75 3.29 15.95
N HIS A 262 0.02 4.21 16.60
CA HIS A 262 -0.67 3.90 17.85
C HIS A 262 -1.62 2.73 17.63
N ALA A 263 -1.25 1.55 18.11
CA ALA A 263 -2.00 0.31 17.91
C ALA A 263 -3.13 0.18 18.94
N TYR A 264 -4.19 -0.50 18.56
CA TYR A 264 -5.38 -0.72 19.39
C TYR A 264 -5.88 -2.16 19.28
N PRO A 265 -6.60 -2.66 20.31
CA PRO A 265 -7.20 -3.98 20.24
C PRO A 265 -8.37 -4.01 19.25
N ILE A 266 -8.58 -5.15 18.60
CA ILE A 266 -9.69 -5.40 17.69
C ILE A 266 -10.56 -6.50 18.25
N GLU A 267 -11.87 -6.33 18.22
CA GLU A 267 -12.81 -7.44 18.44
C GLU A 267 -12.84 -8.33 17.21
N ARG A 268 -12.45 -9.58 17.40
CA ARG A 268 -12.43 -10.57 16.32
C ARG A 268 -13.82 -11.14 16.07
N LEU A 269 -14.14 -11.37 14.80
CA LEU A 269 -15.30 -12.17 14.45
C LEU A 269 -15.00 -13.66 14.70
N ALA A 270 -16.05 -14.45 14.90
CA ALA A 270 -15.87 -15.86 15.24
C ALA A 270 -15.19 -16.69 14.13
N ASP A 271 -15.29 -16.24 12.89
CA ASP A 271 -14.73 -16.86 11.71
C ASP A 271 -13.35 -16.27 11.30
N ASP A 272 -12.86 -15.26 12.02
CA ASP A 272 -11.50 -14.75 11.79
C ASP A 272 -10.47 -15.86 12.05
N PRO A 273 -9.59 -16.17 11.11
CA PRO A 273 -8.56 -17.20 11.31
C PRO A 273 -7.57 -16.87 12.43
N PHE A 274 -7.41 -15.58 12.76
CA PHE A 274 -6.56 -15.09 13.84
C PHE A 274 -7.37 -14.46 14.95
N GLN A 275 -7.33 -15.01 16.16
CA GLN A 275 -8.22 -14.70 17.28
C GLN A 275 -7.57 -13.91 18.45
N SER A 276 -6.33 -13.42 18.32
CA SER A 276 -5.70 -12.64 19.38
C SER A 276 -6.38 -11.29 19.61
N LYS A 277 -6.66 -10.93 20.87
CA LYS A 277 -7.17 -9.62 21.28
C LYS A 277 -6.05 -8.63 21.63
N GLU A 278 -4.79 -9.04 21.49
CA GLU A 278 -3.65 -8.20 21.87
C GLU A 278 -3.36 -7.13 20.82
N ILE A 279 -2.66 -6.08 21.24
CA ILE A 279 -2.01 -5.14 20.35
C ILE A 279 -0.87 -5.86 19.66
N ASN A 280 -0.81 -5.76 18.34
CA ASN A 280 0.15 -6.49 17.54
C ASN A 280 1.04 -5.52 16.76
N TYR A 281 2.16 -5.08 17.35
CA TYR A 281 3.27 -4.53 16.57
C TYR A 281 3.97 -5.69 15.86
N HIS A 282 4.07 -5.63 14.53
CA HIS A 282 4.55 -6.76 13.76
C HIS A 282 5.02 -6.37 12.37
N TYR A 283 5.70 -7.30 11.73
CA TYR A 283 5.86 -7.37 10.28
C TYR A 283 5.55 -8.79 9.80
N LEU A 284 5.20 -8.94 8.53
CA LEU A 284 5.01 -10.23 7.88
C LEU A 284 6.27 -10.60 7.10
N LEU A 285 6.82 -11.77 7.37
CA LEU A 285 7.84 -12.38 6.54
C LEU A 285 7.17 -13.33 5.55
N VAL A 286 7.34 -13.06 4.26
CA VAL A 286 6.81 -13.88 3.16
C VAL A 286 7.96 -14.65 2.54
N GLU A 287 7.90 -15.96 2.59
CA GLU A 287 8.87 -16.88 1.98
C GLU A 287 8.24 -17.53 0.76
N VAL A 288 8.83 -17.29 -0.42
CA VAL A 288 8.36 -17.84 -1.70
C VAL A 288 9.26 -18.99 -2.10
N ASN A 289 8.67 -20.16 -2.32
CA ASN A 289 9.37 -21.35 -2.78
C ASN A 289 8.55 -22.08 -3.86
N GLY A 290 8.77 -21.71 -5.10
CA GLY A 290 8.06 -22.24 -6.26
C GLY A 290 6.54 -22.02 -6.14
N LYS A 291 5.76 -23.10 -6.05
CA LYS A 291 4.28 -23.05 -5.96
C LYS A 291 3.72 -22.94 -4.54
N GLN A 292 4.56 -22.65 -3.57
CA GLN A 292 4.15 -22.45 -2.18
C GLN A 292 4.73 -21.17 -1.62
N ILE A 293 3.94 -20.48 -0.81
CA ILE A 293 4.41 -19.40 0.03
C ILE A 293 4.05 -19.66 1.48
N LYS A 294 4.92 -19.21 2.38
CA LYS A 294 4.65 -19.16 3.80
C LYS A 294 4.68 -17.71 4.24
N VAL A 295 3.59 -17.26 4.84
CA VAL A 295 3.50 -15.93 5.46
C VAL A 295 3.56 -16.14 6.97
N THR A 296 4.55 -15.54 7.62
CA THR A 296 4.75 -15.62 9.07
C THR A 296 4.59 -14.24 9.68
N MET A 297 3.68 -14.10 10.65
CA MET A 297 3.57 -12.91 11.48
C MET A 297 4.68 -12.93 12.53
N ASN A 298 5.58 -11.94 12.48
CA ASN A 298 6.60 -11.74 13.49
C ASN A 298 6.15 -10.62 14.42
N ARG A 299 5.58 -11.00 15.56
CA ARG A 299 5.03 -10.08 16.55
C ARG A 299 6.10 -9.62 17.53
N LEU A 300 6.23 -8.32 17.67
CA LEU A 300 7.04 -7.66 18.69
C LEU A 300 6.26 -7.54 20.00
N GLN A 301 6.89 -7.91 21.09
CA GLN A 301 6.46 -7.60 22.45
C GLN A 301 7.53 -6.75 23.13
N LEU A 302 7.14 -5.58 23.62
CA LEU A 302 8.02 -4.67 24.35
C LEU A 302 7.77 -4.76 25.84
N ASN A 303 8.86 -4.96 26.60
CA ASN A 303 8.87 -4.83 28.04
C ASN A 303 9.94 -3.79 28.41
N GLY A 304 9.53 -2.55 28.56
CA GLY A 304 10.42 -1.41 28.61
C GLY A 304 11.22 -1.28 27.32
N GLN A 305 12.54 -1.39 27.38
CA GLN A 305 13.43 -1.35 26.22
C GLN A 305 13.75 -2.76 25.65
N ASN A 306 13.28 -3.82 26.31
CA ASN A 306 13.56 -5.18 25.86
C ASN A 306 12.51 -5.60 24.82
N ALA A 307 12.98 -5.98 23.64
CA ALA A 307 12.18 -6.52 22.55
C ALA A 307 12.25 -8.04 22.55
N THR A 308 11.10 -8.71 22.56
CA THR A 308 10.97 -10.14 22.33
C THR A 308 10.05 -10.42 21.16
N TRP A 309 10.23 -11.57 20.52
CA TRP A 309 9.55 -11.90 19.28
C TRP A 309 8.79 -13.21 19.42
N THR A 310 7.56 -13.23 18.86
CA THR A 310 6.74 -14.43 18.76
C THR A 310 6.16 -14.54 17.35
N THR A 311 5.75 -15.74 16.98
CA THR A 311 5.13 -16.01 15.66
C THR A 311 3.73 -16.62 15.86
N PRO A 312 2.76 -15.81 16.32
CA PRO A 312 1.44 -16.31 16.73
C PRO A 312 0.55 -16.73 15.56
N ASP A 313 0.89 -16.37 14.31
CA ASP A 313 0.17 -16.80 13.12
C ASP A 313 1.10 -17.13 11.97
N GLN A 314 0.72 -18.17 11.21
CA GLN A 314 1.37 -18.59 9.96
C GLN A 314 0.31 -19.05 8.97
N ALA A 315 0.47 -18.66 7.72
CA ALA A 315 -0.35 -19.14 6.61
C ALA A 315 0.53 -19.84 5.57
N LEU A 316 0.11 -21.04 5.13
CA LEU A 316 0.70 -21.74 4.00
C LEU A 316 -0.28 -21.64 2.83
N ILE A 317 0.15 -21.05 1.73
CA ILE A 317 -0.69 -20.79 0.56
C ILE A 317 -0.04 -21.43 -0.66
N SER A 318 -0.83 -22.19 -1.43
CA SER A 318 -0.37 -22.83 -2.64
C SER A 318 -0.93 -22.16 -3.88
N ALA A 319 -0.11 -22.07 -4.92
CA ALA A 319 -0.59 -21.71 -6.25
C ALA A 319 -1.55 -22.79 -6.79
N PRO A 320 -2.47 -22.44 -7.71
CA PRO A 320 -3.37 -23.41 -8.33
C PRO A 320 -2.60 -24.57 -8.98
N ALA A 321 -3.16 -25.77 -8.93
CA ALA A 321 -2.58 -26.90 -9.64
C ALA A 321 -2.62 -26.67 -11.15
N ALA A 322 -1.55 -27.01 -11.86
CA ALA A 322 -1.53 -26.98 -13.31
C ALA A 322 -2.62 -27.95 -13.83
N GLY A 323 -3.67 -27.43 -14.47
CA GLY A 323 -4.75 -28.25 -15.03
C GLY A 323 -6.13 -28.03 -14.41
N ALA A 324 -6.30 -27.19 -13.38
CA ALA A 324 -7.62 -26.87 -12.80
C ALA A 324 -8.56 -26.09 -13.76
N MET A 325 -8.08 -25.72 -14.96
CA MET A 325 -8.81 -24.90 -15.93
C MET A 325 -9.67 -25.68 -16.95
N LYS A 326 -10.06 -26.93 -16.70
CA LYS A 326 -10.86 -27.72 -17.66
C LYS A 326 -12.25 -28.11 -17.14
N ALA A 327 -12.99 -27.18 -16.57
CA ALA A 327 -14.42 -27.38 -16.33
C ALA A 327 -15.17 -26.04 -16.44
N GLY A 328 -15.39 -25.57 -17.65
CA GLY A 328 -16.19 -24.37 -17.91
C GLY A 328 -16.03 -23.89 -19.34
N ARG A 329 -16.42 -24.69 -20.31
CA ARG A 329 -16.83 -24.23 -21.65
C ARG A 329 -18.29 -24.55 -21.83
#